data_fd11751dd443fbe2929a69b24c0d63ce
#
_entry.id   fd11751dd443fbe2929a69b24c0d63ce
#
_cell.length_a   1.000
_cell.length_b   1.000
_cell.length_c   1.000
_cell.angle_alpha   90.00
_cell.angle_beta   90.00
_cell.angle_gamma   90.00
#
_symmetry.space_group_name_H-M   'P 1'
#
loop_
_entity.id
_entity.type
_entity.pdbx_description
1 polymer ?
#
loop_
_entity_poly.entity_id
_entity_poly.type
_entity_poly.pdbx_seq_one_letter_code
_entity_poly.pdbx_strand_id
1 'polypeptide(L)'
;MIRRRERREACVIGILYESDEWSDWKLGRELEAALAENALAETVPAEANSQTATRESDAADNSWRHVRMINMEDADAVEQARSCAMLVSRVFASAAFRGHQRSHRAMEDIIALAEAEGIPLINPGHAHHFEIDKRLATETLRNAGITAPAIIAWGTPAELGRAAADLDDSRSVALSREEASEAWSPRASEAETASHRWPRPTPDQWTYPCIIKPNCGGRTTHTAVLRSPAAARAFLSAAPNLVFIVEPYIEAAGGFLTRIEVVDSRIALVVKRSVAASGLSSYHEGSTYELYPDCPAAATDAVLEAARILDIQFGSFDVIEAAEGNFIIDANSVSNVSEDCTELFGFDLMAAYARALAARYHTLRNATN
;
A
#
# COMPACT_ATOMS: atom_id res chain seq x y z
N MET A 1 20.50 -30.34 -16.87
CA MET A 1 21.82 -29.69 -16.66
C MET A 1 21.58 -28.19 -16.74
N ILE A 2 21.19 -27.60 -15.62
CA ILE A 2 20.98 -26.14 -15.50
C ILE A 2 22.38 -25.55 -15.35
N ARG A 3 22.82 -24.76 -16.35
CA ARG A 3 24.08 -24.01 -16.26
C ARG A 3 24.01 -23.15 -14.99
N ARG A 4 24.94 -23.37 -14.03
CA ARG A 4 25.23 -22.40 -12.97
C ARG A 4 25.57 -21.10 -13.67
N ARG A 5 24.62 -20.16 -13.65
CA ARG A 5 24.85 -18.78 -14.06
C ARG A 5 26.00 -18.29 -13.17
N GLU A 6 27.09 -17.87 -13.79
CA GLU A 6 28.14 -17.13 -13.10
C GLU A 6 27.43 -16.01 -12.35
N ARG A 7 27.45 -16.08 -11.01
CA ARG A 7 26.87 -15.04 -10.15
C ARG A 7 27.70 -13.79 -10.39
N ARG A 8 27.20 -12.91 -11.23
CA ARG A 8 27.67 -11.54 -11.27
C ARG A 8 27.50 -10.95 -9.86
N GLU A 9 28.41 -10.09 -9.48
CA GLU A 9 28.47 -9.34 -8.22
C GLU A 9 27.22 -8.47 -8.00
N ALA A 10 26.05 -9.07 -7.90
CA ALA A 10 24.80 -8.38 -7.65
C ALA A 10 24.49 -8.45 -6.15
N CYS A 11 25.21 -7.66 -5.35
CA CYS A 11 24.88 -7.39 -3.97
C CYS A 11 24.03 -6.10 -3.84
N VAL A 12 23.04 -5.91 -4.74
CA VAL A 12 22.24 -4.68 -4.79
C VAL A 12 20.79 -4.98 -4.47
N ILE A 13 20.23 -4.24 -3.53
CA ILE A 13 18.79 -4.23 -3.26
C ILE A 13 18.15 -3.16 -4.13
N GLY A 14 17.16 -3.54 -4.93
CA GLY A 14 16.37 -2.60 -5.73
C GLY A 14 15.20 -2.04 -4.94
N ILE A 15 15.07 -0.72 -4.83
CA ILE A 15 13.88 -0.04 -4.34
C ILE A 15 13.08 0.44 -5.54
N LEU A 16 11.90 -0.15 -5.73
CA LEU A 16 10.95 0.19 -6.77
C LEU A 16 10.14 1.39 -6.31
N TYR A 17 10.38 2.58 -6.87
CA TYR A 17 9.86 3.83 -6.31
C TYR A 17 9.24 4.76 -7.37
N GLU A 18 8.52 5.73 -6.87
CA GLU A 18 7.99 6.88 -7.62
C GLU A 18 8.73 8.13 -7.17
N SER A 19 9.09 9.01 -8.11
CA SER A 19 10.07 10.08 -7.88
C SER A 19 9.62 11.21 -6.94
N ASP A 20 8.34 11.26 -6.55
CA ASP A 20 7.72 12.35 -5.81
C ASP A 20 7.58 12.12 -4.30
N GLU A 21 8.05 10.97 -3.76
CA GLU A 21 7.91 10.64 -2.35
C GLU A 21 9.23 10.77 -1.58
N TRP A 22 9.25 11.68 -0.62
CA TRP A 22 10.41 11.89 0.25
C TRP A 22 10.81 10.61 1.02
N SER A 23 9.82 9.85 1.51
CA SER A 23 10.06 8.63 2.29
C SER A 23 10.81 7.55 1.52
N ASP A 24 10.71 7.52 0.19
CA ASP A 24 11.41 6.55 -0.64
C ASP A 24 12.91 6.82 -0.68
N TRP A 25 13.28 8.08 -0.85
CA TRP A 25 14.68 8.53 -0.79
C TRP A 25 15.27 8.37 0.61
N LYS A 26 14.47 8.67 1.65
CA LYS A 26 14.89 8.46 3.04
C LYS A 26 15.17 6.98 3.28
N LEU A 27 14.27 6.07 2.86
CA LEU A 27 14.48 4.64 2.98
C LEU A 27 15.75 4.17 2.27
N GLY A 28 15.99 4.66 1.05
CA GLY A 28 17.19 4.32 0.28
C GLY A 28 18.47 4.68 1.01
N ARG A 29 18.55 5.89 1.55
CA ARG A 29 19.72 6.36 2.33
C ARG A 29 19.95 5.54 3.59
N GLU A 30 18.89 5.29 4.36
CA GLU A 30 18.98 4.51 5.58
C GLU A 30 19.38 3.05 5.30
N LEU A 31 18.87 2.47 4.21
CA LEU A 31 19.20 1.10 3.83
C LEU A 31 20.65 0.97 3.35
N GLU A 32 21.14 1.93 2.56
CA GLU A 32 22.54 1.97 2.15
C GLU A 32 23.48 2.06 3.37
N ALA A 33 23.15 2.92 4.36
CA ALA A 33 23.90 3.04 5.59
C ALA A 33 23.88 1.73 6.41
N ALA A 34 22.73 1.12 6.59
CA ALA A 34 22.58 -0.14 7.36
C ALA A 34 23.35 -1.30 6.71
N LEU A 35 23.40 -1.38 5.39
CA LEU A 35 24.16 -2.41 4.66
C LEU A 35 25.67 -2.17 4.73
N ALA A 36 26.10 -0.90 4.66
CA ALA A 36 27.51 -0.55 4.77
C ALA A 36 28.07 -0.85 6.18
N GLU A 37 27.32 -0.54 7.24
CA GLU A 37 27.69 -0.87 8.62
C GLU A 37 27.87 -2.38 8.82
N ASN A 38 26.97 -3.20 8.31
CA ASN A 38 27.05 -4.66 8.40
C ASN A 38 28.24 -5.21 7.62
N ALA A 39 28.56 -4.67 6.45
CA ALA A 39 29.73 -5.06 5.66
C ALA A 39 31.05 -4.77 6.40
N LEU A 40 31.11 -3.67 7.13
CA LEU A 40 32.26 -3.34 7.97
C LEU A 40 32.40 -4.28 9.17
N ALA A 41 31.28 -4.67 9.80
CA ALA A 41 31.28 -5.62 10.93
C ALA A 41 31.76 -7.03 10.53
N GLU A 42 31.50 -7.46 9.29
CA GLU A 42 32.00 -8.74 8.75
C GLU A 42 33.50 -8.72 8.45
N THR A 43 34.11 -7.54 8.28
CA THR A 43 35.52 -7.40 7.87
C THR A 43 36.49 -7.07 8.99
N VAL A 44 36.02 -6.67 10.19
CA VAL A 44 36.87 -6.28 11.32
C VAL A 44 36.91 -7.39 12.38
N PRO A 45 38.09 -7.94 12.76
CA PRO A 45 38.23 -8.76 13.94
C PRO A 45 37.84 -7.95 15.19
N ALA A 46 37.31 -8.61 16.21
CA ALA A 46 36.61 -8.03 17.38
C ALA A 46 37.46 -7.13 18.33
N GLU A 47 38.40 -6.37 17.82
CA GLU A 47 39.19 -5.42 18.60
C GLU A 47 39.43 -4.12 17.81
N ALA A 48 38.46 -3.20 17.80
CA ALA A 48 38.75 -1.77 17.57
C ALA A 48 37.62 -0.88 18.03
N ASN A 49 37.96 0.06 18.88
CA ASN A 49 37.18 1.04 19.60
C ASN A 49 36.35 1.99 18.71
N SER A 50 35.21 2.37 19.27
CA SER A 50 34.28 3.42 18.83
C SER A 50 34.97 4.74 18.46
N GLN A 51 34.75 5.20 17.24
CA GLN A 51 34.72 6.61 16.89
C GLN A 51 33.53 6.87 15.99
N THR A 52 32.49 7.48 16.57
CA THR A 52 31.34 8.05 15.89
C THR A 52 31.81 9.19 14.97
N ALA A 53 31.77 8.97 13.68
CA ALA A 53 31.94 10.02 12.68
C ALA A 53 30.57 10.48 12.21
N THR A 54 30.11 11.62 12.75
CA THR A 54 29.07 12.44 12.15
C THR A 54 29.54 12.93 10.79
N ARG A 55 28.91 12.48 9.72
CA ARG A 55 29.04 13.07 8.39
C ARG A 55 27.68 13.60 7.95
N GLU A 56 27.48 14.88 8.22
CA GLU A 56 26.64 15.71 7.38
C GLU A 56 27.36 15.91 6.04
N SER A 57 26.79 15.45 4.95
CA SER A 57 27.15 15.90 3.62
C SER A 57 25.92 15.90 2.74
N ASP A 58 25.33 17.08 2.60
CA ASP A 58 24.50 17.44 1.47
C ASP A 58 25.35 17.35 0.20
N ALA A 59 25.14 16.33 -0.60
CA ALA A 59 25.46 16.35 -2.02
C ALA A 59 24.77 15.17 -2.70
N ALA A 60 24.09 15.46 -3.77
CA ALA A 60 23.53 14.49 -4.71
C ALA A 60 24.67 13.74 -5.43
N ASP A 61 25.32 12.81 -4.73
CA ASP A 61 26.15 11.79 -5.34
C ASP A 61 25.43 10.45 -5.23
N ASN A 62 24.84 10.01 -6.34
CA ASN A 62 24.06 8.78 -6.49
C ASN A 62 24.95 7.52 -6.54
N SER A 63 26.11 7.53 -5.87
CA SER A 63 27.05 6.41 -5.83
C SER A 63 26.76 5.44 -4.68
N TRP A 64 25.50 5.07 -4.48
CA TRP A 64 25.15 3.99 -3.56
C TRP A 64 25.69 2.65 -4.09
N ARG A 65 26.25 1.84 -3.21
CA ARG A 65 26.91 0.59 -3.59
C ARG A 65 26.03 -0.62 -3.42
N HIS A 66 25.10 -0.56 -2.45
CA HIS A 66 24.28 -1.69 -2.01
C HIS A 66 22.81 -1.50 -2.36
N VAL A 67 22.38 -0.28 -2.66
CA VAL A 67 21.01 0.07 -2.99
C VAL A 67 20.92 0.69 -4.38
N ARG A 68 19.92 0.29 -5.14
CA ARG A 68 19.55 0.90 -6.42
C ARG A 68 18.14 1.43 -6.34
N MET A 69 17.97 2.74 -6.58
CA MET A 69 16.65 3.33 -6.79
C MET A 69 16.20 3.08 -8.22
N ILE A 70 15.08 2.40 -8.40
CA ILE A 70 14.50 2.05 -9.70
C ILE A 70 13.22 2.83 -9.87
N ASN A 71 13.24 3.85 -10.71
CA ASN A 71 12.05 4.65 -11.01
C ASN A 71 11.09 3.82 -11.89
N MET A 72 9.88 3.61 -11.40
CA MET A 72 8.87 2.77 -12.07
C MET A 72 8.30 3.37 -13.35
N GLU A 73 8.57 4.65 -13.62
CA GLU A 73 8.24 5.31 -14.89
C GLU A 73 9.32 5.11 -15.97
N ASP A 74 10.51 4.60 -15.63
CA ASP A 74 11.58 4.34 -16.59
C ASP A 74 11.23 3.14 -17.49
N ALA A 75 11.63 3.25 -18.76
CA ALA A 75 11.32 2.22 -19.74
C ALA A 75 12.05 0.88 -19.47
N ASP A 76 13.15 0.92 -18.75
CA ASP A 76 14.01 -0.23 -18.42
C ASP A 76 13.90 -0.67 -16.95
N ALA A 77 12.88 -0.20 -16.19
CA ALA A 77 12.67 -0.53 -14.79
C ALA A 77 12.69 -2.05 -14.52
N VAL A 78 12.04 -2.84 -15.38
CA VAL A 78 11.99 -4.30 -15.28
C VAL A 78 13.39 -4.92 -15.46
N GLU A 79 14.19 -4.42 -16.39
CA GLU A 79 15.54 -4.93 -16.63
C GLU A 79 16.50 -4.52 -15.49
N GLN A 80 16.33 -3.32 -14.95
CA GLN A 80 17.07 -2.89 -13.76
C GLN A 80 16.74 -3.79 -12.56
N ALA A 81 15.45 -4.11 -12.34
CA ALA A 81 14.99 -5.00 -11.27
C ALA A 81 15.58 -6.42 -11.40
N ARG A 82 15.72 -6.96 -12.62
CA ARG A 82 16.30 -8.28 -12.91
C ARG A 82 17.73 -8.45 -12.38
N SER A 83 18.47 -7.35 -12.31
CA SER A 83 19.86 -7.38 -11.85
C SER A 83 20.01 -7.32 -10.32
N CYS A 84 18.92 -7.15 -9.58
CA CYS A 84 18.93 -7.02 -8.13
C CYS A 84 18.86 -8.38 -7.42
N ALA A 85 19.45 -8.45 -6.24
CA ALA A 85 19.43 -9.65 -5.39
C ALA A 85 18.16 -9.74 -4.52
N MET A 86 17.52 -8.60 -4.24
CA MET A 86 16.25 -8.46 -3.54
C MET A 86 15.57 -7.18 -4.04
N LEU A 87 14.26 -7.17 -4.07
CA LEU A 87 13.45 -6.02 -4.45
C LEU A 87 12.56 -5.58 -3.28
N VAL A 88 12.36 -4.27 -3.17
CA VAL A 88 11.47 -3.64 -2.18
C VAL A 88 10.49 -2.74 -2.92
N SER A 89 9.19 -3.03 -2.81
CA SER A 89 8.15 -2.21 -3.45
C SER A 89 7.83 -0.97 -2.63
N ARG A 90 7.83 0.17 -3.33
CA ARG A 90 7.34 1.47 -2.86
C ARG A 90 6.32 2.06 -3.84
N VAL A 91 5.60 1.18 -4.55
CA VAL A 91 4.55 1.57 -5.51
C VAL A 91 3.21 1.66 -4.80
N PHE A 92 2.68 2.87 -4.72
CA PHE A 92 1.44 3.19 -3.99
C PHE A 92 0.19 2.98 -4.86
N ALA A 93 -0.94 2.63 -4.24
CA ALA A 93 -2.23 2.60 -4.93
C ALA A 93 -2.60 3.95 -5.56
N SER A 94 -2.10 5.05 -5.03
CA SER A 94 -2.34 6.41 -5.55
C SER A 94 -1.48 6.80 -6.76
N ALA A 95 -0.60 5.93 -7.24
CA ALA A 95 0.34 6.22 -8.33
C ALA A 95 -0.32 6.87 -9.55
N ALA A 96 -1.37 6.25 -10.07
CA ALA A 96 -2.08 6.77 -11.26
C ALA A 96 -2.67 8.16 -11.03
N PHE A 97 -3.13 8.51 -9.82
CA PHE A 97 -3.68 9.82 -9.49
C PHE A 97 -2.60 10.92 -9.35
N ARG A 98 -1.35 10.50 -9.21
CA ARG A 98 -0.19 11.38 -9.12
C ARG A 98 0.57 11.52 -10.44
N GLY A 99 0.02 10.96 -11.54
CA GLY A 99 0.63 11.03 -12.86
C GLY A 99 1.58 9.87 -13.20
N HIS A 100 1.74 8.89 -12.30
CA HIS A 100 2.59 7.71 -12.49
C HIS A 100 1.81 6.56 -13.14
N GLN A 101 1.42 6.75 -14.40
CA GLN A 101 0.53 5.83 -15.12
C GLN A 101 1.16 4.47 -15.41
N ARG A 102 2.49 4.40 -15.49
CA ARG A 102 3.21 3.17 -15.83
C ARG A 102 3.53 2.31 -14.62
N SER A 103 3.57 2.91 -13.41
CA SER A 103 4.04 2.25 -12.19
C SER A 103 3.31 0.95 -11.90
N HIS A 104 1.98 0.92 -11.97
CA HIS A 104 1.23 -0.32 -11.72
C HIS A 104 1.51 -1.40 -12.76
N ARG A 105 1.61 -1.03 -14.04
CA ARG A 105 1.92 -2.00 -15.10
C ARG A 105 3.34 -2.55 -14.95
N ALA A 106 4.31 -1.67 -14.71
CA ALA A 106 5.68 -2.09 -14.46
C ALA A 106 5.79 -2.98 -13.21
N MET A 107 4.97 -2.71 -12.18
CA MET A 107 4.93 -3.55 -10.98
C MET A 107 4.42 -4.97 -11.29
N GLU A 108 3.37 -5.14 -12.10
CA GLU A 108 2.90 -6.46 -12.53
C GLU A 108 4.00 -7.24 -13.30
N ASP A 109 4.71 -6.55 -14.21
CA ASP A 109 5.81 -7.17 -14.95
C ASP A 109 6.96 -7.57 -14.01
N ILE A 110 7.25 -6.77 -12.98
CA ILE A 110 8.29 -7.07 -11.98
C ILE A 110 7.85 -8.20 -11.04
N ILE A 111 6.58 -8.27 -10.65
CA ILE A 111 6.05 -9.40 -9.87
C ILE A 111 6.25 -10.70 -10.64
N ALA A 112 5.82 -10.73 -11.90
CA ALA A 112 6.00 -11.89 -12.77
C ALA A 112 7.49 -12.27 -12.96
N LEU A 113 8.37 -11.29 -13.12
CA LEU A 113 9.82 -11.48 -13.19
C LEU A 113 10.37 -12.08 -11.89
N ALA A 114 10.00 -11.50 -10.74
CA ALA A 114 10.47 -11.93 -9.43
C ALA A 114 10.10 -13.39 -9.14
N GLU A 115 8.86 -13.77 -9.44
CA GLU A 115 8.36 -15.14 -9.33
C GLU A 115 9.12 -16.10 -10.28
N ALA A 116 9.28 -15.73 -11.55
CA ALA A 116 9.93 -16.58 -12.54
C ALA A 116 11.43 -16.81 -12.26
N GLU A 117 12.13 -15.81 -11.74
CA GLU A 117 13.57 -15.86 -11.50
C GLU A 117 13.94 -16.12 -10.02
N GLY A 118 12.93 -16.19 -9.13
CA GLY A 118 13.14 -16.41 -7.69
C GLY A 118 13.83 -15.23 -7.01
N ILE A 119 13.53 -13.99 -7.45
CA ILE A 119 14.06 -12.78 -6.82
C ILE A 119 13.14 -12.45 -5.62
N PRO A 120 13.66 -12.39 -4.39
CA PRO A 120 12.85 -11.99 -3.25
C PRO A 120 12.26 -10.59 -3.43
N LEU A 121 10.94 -10.47 -3.31
CA LEU A 121 10.20 -9.21 -3.39
C LEU A 121 9.54 -8.92 -2.03
N ILE A 122 9.73 -7.73 -1.49
CA ILE A 122 9.18 -7.24 -0.22
C ILE A 122 8.28 -6.02 -0.49
N ASN A 123 7.00 -6.06 -0.20
CA ASN A 123 6.23 -7.24 0.19
C ASN A 123 6.08 -8.18 -1.02
N PRO A 124 5.64 -9.45 -0.81
CA PRO A 124 5.36 -10.35 -1.90
C PRO A 124 4.35 -9.78 -2.90
N GLY A 125 4.39 -10.24 -4.15
CA GLY A 125 3.61 -9.65 -5.26
C GLY A 125 2.11 -9.57 -4.99
N HIS A 126 1.52 -10.58 -4.34
CA HIS A 126 0.09 -10.56 -4.02
C HIS A 126 -0.30 -9.49 -2.99
N ALA A 127 0.61 -9.02 -2.13
CA ALA A 127 0.34 -7.87 -1.26
C ALA A 127 0.12 -6.58 -2.07
N HIS A 128 0.78 -6.43 -3.22
CA HIS A 128 0.51 -5.33 -4.14
C HIS A 128 -0.92 -5.39 -4.71
N HIS A 129 -1.45 -6.58 -5.00
CA HIS A 129 -2.83 -6.71 -5.46
C HIS A 129 -3.85 -6.26 -4.41
N PHE A 130 -3.58 -6.49 -3.12
CA PHE A 130 -4.39 -5.94 -2.03
C PHE A 130 -4.25 -4.42 -1.88
N GLU A 131 -3.07 -3.87 -2.15
CA GLU A 131 -2.83 -2.41 -2.15
C GLU A 131 -3.73 -1.70 -3.17
N ILE A 132 -3.86 -2.27 -4.36
CA ILE A 132 -4.57 -1.66 -5.50
C ILE A 132 -6.03 -2.08 -5.64
N ASP A 133 -6.50 -3.05 -4.84
CA ASP A 133 -7.90 -3.50 -4.80
C ASP A 133 -8.40 -3.58 -3.34
N LYS A 134 -8.94 -2.45 -2.86
CA LYS A 134 -9.48 -2.35 -1.48
C LYS A 134 -10.64 -3.31 -1.24
N ARG A 135 -11.47 -3.57 -2.27
CA ARG A 135 -12.56 -4.55 -2.17
C ARG A 135 -11.99 -5.94 -1.90
N LEU A 136 -11.00 -6.35 -2.69
CA LEU A 136 -10.37 -7.66 -2.52
C LEU A 136 -9.75 -7.79 -1.11
N ALA A 137 -9.01 -6.78 -0.65
CA ALA A 137 -8.43 -6.77 0.69
C ALA A 137 -9.50 -6.87 1.79
N THR A 138 -10.55 -6.03 1.71
CA THR A 138 -11.65 -6.02 2.68
C THR A 138 -12.39 -7.35 2.72
N GLU A 139 -12.76 -7.92 1.56
CA GLU A 139 -13.45 -9.21 1.46
C GLU A 139 -12.59 -10.38 1.97
N THR A 140 -11.29 -10.37 1.67
CA THR A 140 -10.32 -11.38 2.17
C THR A 140 -10.25 -11.35 3.70
N LEU A 141 -10.12 -10.18 4.30
CA LEU A 141 -10.10 -10.03 5.75
C LEU A 141 -11.40 -10.51 6.39
N ARG A 142 -12.57 -10.11 5.86
CA ARG A 142 -13.87 -10.52 6.36
C ARG A 142 -14.08 -12.03 6.26
N ASN A 143 -13.70 -12.65 5.16
CA ASN A 143 -13.79 -14.08 4.95
C ASN A 143 -12.90 -14.88 5.92
N ALA A 144 -11.81 -14.26 6.38
CA ALA A 144 -10.92 -14.81 7.41
C ALA A 144 -11.39 -14.51 8.84
N GLY A 145 -12.54 -13.83 9.01
CA GLY A 145 -13.09 -13.50 10.33
C GLY A 145 -12.55 -12.22 10.96
N ILE A 146 -11.75 -11.45 10.23
CA ILE A 146 -11.29 -10.13 10.70
C ILE A 146 -12.41 -9.10 10.54
N THR A 147 -12.61 -8.27 11.57
CA THR A 147 -13.60 -7.21 11.53
C THR A 147 -13.19 -6.11 10.56
N ALA A 148 -13.91 -5.97 9.46
CA ALA A 148 -13.77 -4.94 8.45
C ALA A 148 -15.15 -4.53 7.93
N PRO A 149 -15.34 -3.32 7.37
CA PRO A 149 -16.63 -2.85 6.86
C PRO A 149 -17.19 -3.80 5.78
N ALA A 150 -18.51 -3.98 5.77
CA ALA A 150 -19.15 -4.71 4.69
C ALA A 150 -19.20 -3.87 3.40
N ILE A 151 -18.92 -4.47 2.25
CA ILE A 151 -19.11 -3.77 0.98
C ILE A 151 -20.60 -3.71 0.68
N ILE A 152 -21.19 -2.50 0.66
CA ILE A 152 -22.59 -2.26 0.30
C ILE A 152 -22.76 -2.35 -1.21
N ALA A 153 -21.87 -1.68 -1.96
CA ALA A 153 -21.87 -1.63 -3.42
C ALA A 153 -20.47 -1.35 -3.96
N TRP A 154 -20.23 -1.74 -5.20
CA TRP A 154 -18.98 -1.43 -5.90
C TRP A 154 -19.23 -1.33 -7.41
N GLY A 155 -18.47 -0.50 -8.10
CA GLY A 155 -18.56 -0.28 -9.54
C GLY A 155 -18.18 1.13 -9.95
N THR A 156 -18.28 1.40 -11.24
CA THR A 156 -18.14 2.75 -11.79
C THR A 156 -19.33 3.64 -11.39
N PRO A 157 -19.22 4.97 -11.45
CA PRO A 157 -20.34 5.87 -11.15
C PRO A 157 -21.60 5.55 -11.97
N ALA A 158 -21.43 5.17 -13.24
CA ALA A 158 -22.52 4.80 -14.11
C ALA A 158 -23.21 3.49 -13.68
N GLU A 159 -22.45 2.53 -13.18
CA GLU A 159 -23.00 1.26 -12.67
C GLU A 159 -23.67 1.43 -11.32
N LEU A 160 -23.09 2.25 -10.43
CA LEU A 160 -23.65 2.52 -9.10
C LEU A 160 -24.91 3.37 -9.15
N GLY A 161 -25.07 4.22 -10.18
CA GLY A 161 -26.23 5.09 -10.37
C GLY A 161 -27.44 4.41 -11.00
N ARG A 162 -27.32 3.20 -11.56
CA ARG A 162 -28.39 2.51 -12.29
C ARG A 162 -29.05 1.43 -11.46
N ALA A 163 -30.37 1.30 -11.58
CA ALA A 163 -31.09 0.14 -11.07
C ALA A 163 -30.70 -1.12 -11.88
N ALA A 164 -30.72 -2.28 -11.23
CA ALA A 164 -30.40 -3.55 -11.89
C ALA A 164 -31.28 -3.85 -13.13
N ALA A 165 -32.52 -3.31 -13.17
CA ALA A 165 -33.43 -3.45 -14.29
C ALA A 165 -32.96 -2.68 -15.54
N ASP A 166 -32.22 -1.58 -15.38
CA ASP A 166 -31.76 -0.72 -16.49
C ASP A 166 -30.49 -1.26 -17.17
N LEU A 167 -29.86 -2.29 -16.61
CA LEU A 167 -28.65 -2.90 -17.16
C LEU A 167 -28.92 -3.97 -18.23
N ASP A 168 -30.14 -4.50 -18.28
CA ASP A 168 -30.50 -5.54 -19.27
C ASP A 168 -30.78 -4.94 -20.67
N ASP A 169 -31.12 -3.64 -20.75
CA ASP A 169 -31.44 -2.95 -22.01
C ASP A 169 -30.21 -2.37 -22.75
N SER A 170 -29.03 -2.34 -22.10
CA SER A 170 -27.81 -1.74 -22.65
C SER A 170 -26.90 -2.71 -23.42
N ARG A 171 -27.40 -3.87 -23.85
CA ARG A 171 -26.66 -4.80 -24.75
C ARG A 171 -26.39 -4.25 -26.15
N SER A 172 -26.84 -3.05 -26.48
CA SER A 172 -26.69 -2.45 -27.82
C SER A 172 -25.64 -1.33 -27.94
N VAL A 173 -24.99 -0.90 -26.86
CA VAL A 173 -23.90 0.07 -26.96
C VAL A 173 -22.61 -0.63 -26.56
N ALA A 174 -22.02 -1.32 -27.53
CA ALA A 174 -20.63 -1.69 -27.49
C ALA A 174 -19.80 -0.39 -27.47
N LEU A 175 -19.42 0.10 -26.30
CA LEU A 175 -18.34 1.05 -26.16
C LEU A 175 -17.11 0.37 -26.77
N SER A 176 -16.55 1.02 -27.79
CA SER A 176 -15.34 0.52 -28.47
C SER A 176 -14.25 0.30 -27.44
N ARG A 177 -13.66 -0.85 -27.48
CA ARG A 177 -12.59 -1.33 -26.57
C ARG A 177 -11.34 -0.45 -26.56
N GLU A 178 -11.30 0.57 -27.43
CA GLU A 178 -10.15 1.46 -27.59
C GLU A 178 -10.12 2.66 -26.64
N GLU A 179 -11.27 3.15 -26.16
CA GLU A 179 -11.31 4.27 -25.21
C GLU A 179 -11.18 3.86 -23.74
N ALA A 180 -11.33 2.57 -23.42
CA ALA A 180 -11.13 2.02 -22.07
C ALA A 180 -9.67 1.68 -21.75
N SER A 181 -8.72 1.88 -22.69
CA SER A 181 -7.35 1.40 -22.55
C SER A 181 -6.44 2.27 -21.68
N GLU A 182 -6.89 3.45 -21.25
CA GLU A 182 -6.05 4.36 -20.46
C GLU A 182 -6.28 4.29 -18.95
N ALA A 183 -7.39 3.74 -18.49
CA ALA A 183 -7.60 3.50 -17.05
C ALA A 183 -7.12 2.08 -16.72
N TRP A 184 -5.99 1.99 -16.02
CA TRP A 184 -5.54 0.71 -15.47
C TRP A 184 -6.65 0.11 -14.59
N SER A 185 -7.05 -1.10 -14.92
CA SER A 185 -7.92 -1.95 -14.08
C SER A 185 -7.20 -3.29 -13.90
N PRO A 186 -7.08 -3.81 -12.66
CA PRO A 186 -6.52 -5.14 -12.45
C PRO A 186 -7.17 -6.13 -13.41
N ARG A 187 -6.40 -7.02 -14.03
CA ARG A 187 -6.96 -8.12 -14.82
C ARG A 187 -7.84 -8.94 -13.87
N ALA A 188 -9.15 -8.76 -13.97
CA ALA A 188 -10.06 -9.72 -13.40
C ALA A 188 -9.70 -11.08 -13.99
N SER A 189 -9.42 -12.08 -13.17
CA SER A 189 -9.22 -13.44 -13.65
C SER A 189 -10.47 -13.85 -14.44
N GLU A 190 -10.33 -14.62 -15.52
CA GLU A 190 -11.44 -15.05 -16.37
C GLU A 190 -12.53 -15.79 -15.58
N ALA A 191 -12.24 -16.26 -14.37
CA ALA A 191 -13.20 -16.84 -13.42
C ALA A 191 -14.15 -15.79 -12.80
N GLU A 192 -13.76 -14.50 -12.70
CA GLU A 192 -14.62 -13.44 -12.14
C GLU A 192 -15.64 -12.91 -13.16
N THR A 193 -15.40 -13.07 -14.46
CA THR A 193 -16.30 -12.57 -15.49
C THR A 193 -17.57 -13.41 -15.67
N ALA A 194 -17.62 -14.63 -15.10
CA ALA A 194 -18.73 -15.57 -15.34
C ALA A 194 -19.73 -15.69 -14.19
N SER A 195 -19.49 -15.21 -12.99
CA SER A 195 -20.24 -15.73 -11.84
C SER A 195 -21.04 -14.78 -10.98
N HIS A 196 -21.04 -13.47 -11.10
CA HIS A 196 -21.81 -12.69 -10.11
C HIS A 196 -22.60 -11.52 -10.70
N ARG A 197 -23.78 -11.80 -11.21
CA ARG A 197 -24.92 -10.86 -11.20
C ARG A 197 -25.42 -10.73 -9.75
N TRP A 198 -24.63 -10.09 -8.90
CA TRP A 198 -25.17 -9.61 -7.64
C TRP A 198 -26.17 -8.50 -7.94
N PRO A 199 -27.35 -8.49 -7.30
CA PRO A 199 -28.20 -7.32 -7.34
C PRO A 199 -27.39 -6.15 -6.81
N ARG A 200 -27.07 -5.19 -7.68
CA ARG A 200 -26.33 -3.97 -7.26
C ARG A 200 -27.34 -3.03 -6.63
N PRO A 201 -27.28 -2.79 -5.31
CA PRO A 201 -28.18 -1.84 -4.69
C PRO A 201 -27.92 -0.43 -5.24
N THR A 202 -29.00 0.27 -5.58
CA THR A 202 -28.94 1.67 -5.99
C THR A 202 -28.75 2.59 -4.78
N PRO A 203 -28.40 3.88 -4.96
CA PRO A 203 -28.33 4.83 -3.87
C PRO A 203 -29.53 4.86 -2.93
N ASP A 204 -30.74 4.61 -3.43
CA ASP A 204 -31.94 4.54 -2.59
C ASP A 204 -32.00 3.31 -1.66
N GLN A 205 -31.20 2.30 -1.94
CA GLN A 205 -31.13 1.05 -1.19
C GLN A 205 -29.90 0.97 -0.27
N TRP A 206 -28.99 1.95 -0.34
CA TRP A 206 -27.82 1.99 0.53
C TRP A 206 -28.20 2.33 1.97
N THR A 207 -27.42 1.82 2.92
CA THR A 207 -27.53 2.26 4.32
C THR A 207 -26.73 3.53 4.52
N TYR A 208 -27.32 4.54 5.17
CA TYR A 208 -26.72 5.85 5.45
C TYR A 208 -26.52 6.08 6.95
N PRO A 209 -25.44 6.80 7.37
CA PRO A 209 -24.37 7.30 6.52
C PRO A 209 -23.49 6.18 5.96
N CYS A 210 -22.95 6.40 4.77
CA CYS A 210 -21.98 5.50 4.15
C CYS A 210 -20.77 6.29 3.66
N ILE A 211 -19.66 5.59 3.43
CA ILE A 211 -18.47 6.15 2.81
C ILE A 211 -18.33 5.57 1.40
N ILE A 212 -18.00 6.43 0.43
CA ILE A 212 -17.62 6.05 -0.92
C ILE A 212 -16.16 6.44 -1.15
N LYS A 213 -15.37 5.51 -1.67
CA LYS A 213 -13.95 5.71 -1.95
C LYS A 213 -13.52 4.95 -3.20
N PRO A 214 -12.49 5.41 -3.95
CA PRO A 214 -11.94 4.63 -5.06
C PRO A 214 -11.44 3.27 -4.57
N ASN A 215 -11.70 2.23 -5.36
CA ASN A 215 -11.20 0.88 -5.09
C ASN A 215 -9.66 0.83 -5.15
N CYS A 216 -9.07 1.51 -6.12
CA CYS A 216 -7.64 1.78 -6.19
C CYS A 216 -7.40 3.27 -5.98
N GLY A 217 -6.60 3.64 -4.98
CA GLY A 217 -6.30 5.03 -4.67
C GLY A 217 -5.97 5.25 -3.20
N GLY A 218 -5.64 6.49 -2.86
CA GLY A 218 -5.26 6.88 -1.50
C GLY A 218 -5.41 8.37 -1.26
N ARG A 219 -4.93 8.85 -0.10
CA ARG A 219 -4.91 10.28 0.30
C ARG A 219 -6.29 10.93 0.35
N THR A 220 -7.34 10.15 0.61
CA THR A 220 -8.76 10.60 0.59
C THR A 220 -9.23 11.20 -0.75
N THR A 221 -8.45 11.08 -1.81
CA THR A 221 -8.81 11.57 -3.14
C THR A 221 -10.11 10.89 -3.60
N HIS A 222 -11.09 11.68 -4.04
CA HIS A 222 -12.41 11.21 -4.45
C HIS A 222 -13.14 10.35 -3.39
N THR A 223 -12.87 10.60 -2.10
CA THR A 223 -13.53 9.93 -0.98
C THR A 223 -14.56 10.89 -0.35
N ALA A 224 -15.73 10.39 0.02
CA ALA A 224 -16.76 11.20 0.66
C ALA A 224 -17.63 10.40 1.63
N VAL A 225 -18.07 11.07 2.69
CA VAL A 225 -19.12 10.56 3.58
C VAL A 225 -20.47 11.02 3.04
N LEU A 226 -21.30 10.09 2.64
CA LEU A 226 -22.61 10.32 2.06
C LEU A 226 -23.68 10.10 3.13
N ARG A 227 -24.61 11.06 3.26
CA ARG A 227 -25.63 11.06 4.32
C ARG A 227 -27.05 10.85 3.81
N SER A 228 -27.22 10.75 2.49
CA SER A 228 -28.54 10.55 1.86
C SER A 228 -28.41 10.04 0.42
N PRO A 229 -29.47 9.44 -0.14
CA PRO A 229 -29.54 9.07 -1.55
C PRO A 229 -29.27 10.27 -2.50
N ALA A 230 -29.76 11.47 -2.15
CA ALA A 230 -29.53 12.67 -2.95
C ALA A 230 -28.03 13.04 -2.99
N ALA A 231 -27.33 12.99 -1.85
CA ALA A 231 -25.89 13.23 -1.79
C ALA A 231 -25.12 12.17 -2.59
N ALA A 232 -25.53 10.90 -2.54
CA ALA A 232 -24.93 9.83 -3.31
C ALA A 232 -25.08 10.07 -4.83
N ARG A 233 -26.27 10.40 -5.30
CA ARG A 233 -26.50 10.74 -6.72
C ARG A 233 -25.69 11.95 -7.17
N ALA A 234 -25.61 13.00 -6.34
CA ALA A 234 -24.81 14.18 -6.65
C ALA A 234 -23.31 13.84 -6.76
N PHE A 235 -22.79 13.03 -5.84
CA PHE A 235 -21.41 12.55 -5.91
C PHE A 235 -21.16 11.74 -7.19
N LEU A 236 -21.98 10.74 -7.48
CA LEU A 236 -21.82 9.87 -8.65
C LEU A 236 -21.90 10.63 -9.98
N SER A 237 -22.70 11.72 -10.05
CA SER A 237 -22.81 12.54 -11.25
C SER A 237 -21.57 13.38 -11.54
N ALA A 238 -20.74 13.65 -10.53
CA ALA A 238 -19.54 14.48 -10.62
C ALA A 238 -18.24 13.67 -10.52
N ALA A 239 -18.32 12.39 -10.10
CA ALA A 239 -17.17 11.54 -9.87
C ALA A 239 -16.48 11.14 -11.18
N PRO A 240 -15.14 10.98 -11.18
CA PRO A 240 -14.43 10.45 -12.34
C PRO A 240 -14.83 9.00 -12.63
N ASN A 241 -14.56 8.53 -13.85
CA ASN A 241 -14.88 7.17 -14.26
C ASN A 241 -13.87 6.16 -13.68
N LEU A 242 -13.92 5.98 -12.36
CA LEU A 242 -13.14 5.03 -11.59
C LEU A 242 -14.06 3.97 -10.99
N VAL A 243 -13.50 2.83 -10.59
CA VAL A 243 -14.23 1.87 -9.75
C VAL A 243 -14.22 2.36 -8.31
N PHE A 244 -15.39 2.46 -7.71
CA PHE A 244 -15.59 2.84 -6.32
C PHE A 244 -16.11 1.67 -5.50
N ILE A 245 -15.84 1.69 -4.20
CA ILE A 245 -16.49 0.86 -3.19
C ILE A 245 -17.31 1.75 -2.26
N VAL A 246 -18.43 1.21 -1.80
CA VAL A 246 -19.32 1.86 -0.83
C VAL A 246 -19.40 0.97 0.40
N GLU A 247 -19.14 1.54 1.56
CA GLU A 247 -19.13 0.85 2.85
C GLU A 247 -19.99 1.62 3.86
N PRO A 248 -20.51 0.98 4.92
CA PRO A 248 -21.11 1.71 6.04
C PRO A 248 -20.09 2.70 6.62
N TYR A 249 -20.55 3.89 6.99
CA TYR A 249 -19.71 4.80 7.77
C TYR A 249 -19.61 4.30 9.20
N ILE A 250 -18.40 3.93 9.61
CA ILE A 250 -18.11 3.49 10.98
C ILE A 250 -17.72 4.72 11.78
N GLU A 251 -18.45 4.99 12.87
CA GLU A 251 -18.15 6.11 13.77
C GLU A 251 -17.06 5.70 14.76
N ALA A 252 -15.99 6.48 14.80
CA ALA A 252 -14.88 6.27 15.72
C ALA A 252 -15.32 6.70 17.14
N ALA A 253 -15.33 5.77 18.10
CA ALA A 253 -15.77 6.03 19.46
C ALA A 253 -14.96 7.13 20.16
N GLY A 254 -13.67 7.26 19.84
CA GLY A 254 -12.76 8.29 20.37
C GLY A 254 -12.62 9.54 19.50
N GLY A 255 -13.33 9.63 18.35
CA GLY A 255 -13.18 10.74 17.40
C GLY A 255 -11.83 10.74 16.64
N PHE A 256 -11.13 9.61 16.58
CA PHE A 256 -9.87 9.43 15.89
C PHE A 256 -9.81 8.06 15.20
N LEU A 257 -8.96 7.96 14.17
CA LEU A 257 -8.53 6.71 13.60
C LEU A 257 -7.21 6.29 14.25
N THR A 258 -6.99 4.99 14.38
CA THR A 258 -5.72 4.42 14.80
C THR A 258 -4.96 3.92 13.60
N ARG A 259 -3.78 4.52 13.32
CA ARG A 259 -2.85 4.02 12.33
C ARG A 259 -1.79 3.17 13.00
N ILE A 260 -1.64 1.94 12.51
CA ILE A 260 -0.71 0.94 13.06
C ILE A 260 0.30 0.60 11.97
N GLU A 261 1.57 0.90 12.23
CA GLU A 261 2.68 0.60 11.32
C GLU A 261 3.28 -0.77 11.67
N VAL A 262 3.45 -1.58 10.65
CA VAL A 262 4.04 -2.92 10.72
C VAL A 262 5.40 -2.91 10.04
N VAL A 263 6.42 -3.37 10.74
CA VAL A 263 7.79 -3.54 10.23
C VAL A 263 8.26 -4.95 10.52
N ASP A 264 8.61 -5.68 9.49
CA ASP A 264 9.04 -7.08 9.58
C ASP A 264 8.05 -7.95 10.38
N SER A 265 6.77 -7.81 10.06
CA SER A 265 5.65 -8.51 10.71
C SER A 265 5.49 -8.23 12.21
N ARG A 266 5.93 -7.06 12.68
CA ARG A 266 5.81 -6.61 14.07
C ARG A 266 5.26 -5.19 14.12
N ILE A 267 4.51 -4.88 15.19
CA ILE A 267 4.07 -3.51 15.43
C ILE A 267 5.28 -2.63 15.74
N ALA A 268 5.47 -1.58 14.96
CA ALA A 268 6.59 -0.65 15.09
C ALA A 268 6.18 0.71 15.66
N LEU A 269 5.00 1.20 15.25
CA LEU A 269 4.49 2.51 15.66
C LEU A 269 2.97 2.47 15.66
N VAL A 270 2.35 3.09 16.66
CA VAL A 270 0.89 3.29 16.73
C VAL A 270 0.59 4.75 16.99
N VAL A 271 -0.22 5.35 16.13
CA VAL A 271 -0.60 6.76 16.23
C VAL A 271 -2.10 6.94 16.10
N LYS A 272 -2.65 7.91 16.83
CA LYS A 272 -3.99 8.43 16.61
C LYS A 272 -3.95 9.50 15.55
N ARG A 273 -4.97 9.54 14.73
CA ARG A 273 -5.18 10.54 13.70
C ARG A 273 -6.60 11.09 13.84
N SER A 274 -6.74 12.37 14.16
CA SER A 274 -8.05 12.97 14.40
C SER A 274 -8.94 12.90 13.18
N VAL A 275 -10.27 12.78 13.39
CA VAL A 275 -11.28 12.84 12.34
C VAL A 275 -11.68 14.31 12.14
N ALA A 276 -11.60 14.79 10.91
CA ALA A 276 -12.02 16.14 10.53
C ALA A 276 -13.56 16.30 10.50
N ALA A 277 -14.03 17.52 10.39
CA ALA A 277 -15.46 17.81 10.29
C ALA A 277 -16.16 17.17 9.06
N SER A 278 -15.40 16.85 8.02
CA SER A 278 -15.87 16.08 6.86
C SER A 278 -16.26 14.64 7.21
N GLY A 279 -15.79 14.11 8.36
CA GLY A 279 -15.88 12.71 8.74
C GLY A 279 -14.72 11.87 8.21
N LEU A 280 -13.75 12.49 7.54
CA LEU A 280 -12.55 11.86 7.01
C LEU A 280 -11.35 12.14 7.90
N SER A 281 -10.31 11.34 7.76
CA SER A 281 -9.06 11.52 8.50
C SER A 281 -7.89 11.37 7.54
N SER A 282 -7.22 12.48 7.27
CA SER A 282 -5.98 12.53 6.51
C SER A 282 -5.21 13.81 6.79
N TYR A 283 -3.92 13.81 6.42
CA TYR A 283 -3.08 15.00 6.52
C TYR A 283 -3.67 16.19 5.75
N HIS A 284 -4.21 15.96 4.57
CA HIS A 284 -4.81 16.98 3.71
C HIS A 284 -6.12 17.56 4.26
N GLU A 285 -6.83 16.83 5.13
CA GLU A 285 -8.01 17.29 5.84
C GLU A 285 -7.68 18.04 7.15
N GLY A 286 -6.39 18.23 7.44
CA GLY A 286 -5.95 18.92 8.65
C GLY A 286 -6.00 18.05 9.91
N SER A 287 -5.96 16.73 9.78
CA SER A 287 -5.90 15.82 10.92
C SER A 287 -4.62 16.01 11.72
N THR A 288 -4.74 15.99 13.05
CA THR A 288 -3.60 15.96 13.99
C THR A 288 -3.18 14.53 14.23
N TYR A 289 -1.92 14.36 14.59
CA TYR A 289 -1.30 13.06 14.85
C TYR A 289 -0.67 13.05 16.23
N GLU A 290 -0.88 11.99 17.00
CA GLU A 290 -0.26 11.77 18.30
C GLU A 290 0.08 10.30 18.52
N LEU A 291 1.11 10.02 19.35
CA LEU A 291 1.44 8.65 19.73
C LEU A 291 0.27 8.02 20.50
N TYR A 292 0.09 6.71 20.29
CA TYR A 292 -0.90 5.93 20.99
C TYR A 292 -0.29 4.71 21.71
N PRO A 293 0.48 4.94 22.79
CA PRO A 293 1.16 3.86 23.52
C PRO A 293 0.17 2.90 24.22
N ASP A 294 -1.01 3.40 24.58
CA ASP A 294 -2.06 2.62 25.25
C ASP A 294 -3.09 2.03 24.28
N CYS A 295 -2.70 1.82 23.02
CA CYS A 295 -3.57 1.17 22.04
C CYS A 295 -4.00 -0.21 22.54
N PRO A 296 -5.31 -0.54 22.50
CA PRO A 296 -5.79 -1.84 22.96
C PRO A 296 -5.11 -2.99 22.21
N ALA A 297 -4.65 -4.00 22.94
CA ALA A 297 -4.03 -5.20 22.35
C ALA A 297 -4.92 -5.86 21.29
N ALA A 298 -6.25 -5.84 21.48
CA ALA A 298 -7.18 -6.38 20.51
C ALA A 298 -7.11 -5.69 19.12
N ALA A 299 -6.73 -4.40 19.07
CA ALA A 299 -6.54 -3.69 17.79
C ALA A 299 -5.21 -4.09 17.12
N THR A 300 -4.13 -4.14 17.91
CA THR A 300 -2.82 -4.54 17.39
C THR A 300 -2.77 -6.01 16.98
N ASP A 301 -3.42 -6.90 17.74
CA ASP A 301 -3.51 -8.33 17.40
C ASP A 301 -4.32 -8.55 16.12
N ALA A 302 -5.44 -7.83 15.95
CA ALA A 302 -6.22 -7.88 14.72
C ALA A 302 -5.41 -7.41 13.49
N VAL A 303 -4.57 -6.38 13.66
CA VAL A 303 -3.67 -5.89 12.59
C VAL A 303 -2.57 -6.90 12.28
N LEU A 304 -1.95 -7.53 13.28
CA LEU A 304 -0.93 -8.57 13.02
C LEU A 304 -1.52 -9.76 12.27
N GLU A 305 -2.73 -10.18 12.62
CA GLU A 305 -3.41 -11.27 11.91
C GLU A 305 -3.81 -10.82 10.48
N ALA A 306 -4.31 -9.61 10.29
CA ALA A 306 -4.60 -9.06 8.97
C ALA A 306 -3.34 -8.96 8.11
N ALA A 307 -2.23 -8.50 8.69
CA ALA A 307 -0.94 -8.43 8.02
C ALA A 307 -0.46 -9.81 7.57
N ARG A 308 -0.66 -10.84 8.39
CA ARG A 308 -0.37 -12.23 8.04
C ARG A 308 -1.25 -12.75 6.91
N ILE A 309 -2.55 -12.45 6.94
CA ILE A 309 -3.52 -12.89 5.91
C ILE A 309 -3.22 -12.24 4.56
N LEU A 310 -2.92 -10.94 4.55
CA LEU A 310 -2.62 -10.17 3.34
C LEU A 310 -1.13 -10.25 2.93
N ASP A 311 -0.29 -10.96 3.72
CA ASP A 311 1.17 -11.05 3.59
C ASP A 311 1.85 -9.66 3.50
N ILE A 312 1.32 -8.70 4.25
CA ILE A 312 1.91 -7.36 4.40
C ILE A 312 2.88 -7.38 5.57
N GLN A 313 4.14 -7.58 5.25
CA GLN A 313 5.21 -7.68 6.25
C GLN A 313 5.77 -6.31 6.64
N PHE A 314 5.65 -5.36 5.72
CA PHE A 314 6.02 -3.95 5.86
C PHE A 314 4.85 -3.11 5.33
N GLY A 315 4.24 -2.32 6.16
CA GLY A 315 3.08 -1.54 5.74
C GLY A 315 2.34 -0.91 6.91
N SER A 316 1.13 -0.47 6.65
CA SER A 316 0.30 0.17 7.67
C SER A 316 -1.17 -0.18 7.53
N PHE A 317 -1.87 -0.15 8.65
CA PHE A 317 -3.29 -0.41 8.73
C PHE A 317 -4.00 0.75 9.41
N ASP A 318 -5.10 1.19 8.84
CA ASP A 318 -5.99 2.16 9.46
C ASP A 318 -7.15 1.42 10.14
N VAL A 319 -7.31 1.65 11.45
CA VAL A 319 -8.28 0.98 12.31
C VAL A 319 -9.24 2.00 12.90
N ILE A 320 -10.54 1.70 12.90
CA ILE A 320 -11.54 2.44 13.67
C ILE A 320 -11.91 1.61 14.91
N GLU A 321 -11.65 2.17 16.08
CA GLU A 321 -12.16 1.67 17.33
C GLU A 321 -13.60 2.16 17.50
N ALA A 322 -14.57 1.29 17.27
CA ALA A 322 -15.99 1.56 17.38
C ALA A 322 -16.62 0.79 18.57
N ALA A 323 -17.87 1.10 18.89
CA ALA A 323 -18.60 0.40 19.96
C ALA A 323 -18.76 -1.10 19.66
N GLU A 324 -18.85 -1.46 18.38
CA GLU A 324 -19.04 -2.84 17.89
C GLU A 324 -17.73 -3.61 17.72
N GLY A 325 -16.58 -2.96 17.87
CA GLY A 325 -15.26 -3.58 17.72
C GLY A 325 -14.24 -2.74 16.95
N ASN A 326 -13.10 -3.36 16.65
CA ASN A 326 -11.99 -2.73 15.93
C ASN A 326 -12.11 -3.06 14.45
N PHE A 327 -12.48 -2.08 13.63
CA PHE A 327 -12.65 -2.25 12.18
C PHE A 327 -11.37 -1.87 11.43
N ILE A 328 -10.77 -2.80 10.70
CA ILE A 328 -9.72 -2.49 9.74
C ILE A 328 -10.38 -1.92 8.49
N ILE A 329 -10.12 -0.65 8.19
CA ILE A 329 -10.77 0.10 7.10
C ILE A 329 -9.87 0.36 5.90
N ASP A 330 -8.56 0.19 6.08
CA ASP A 330 -7.56 0.29 5.02
C ASP A 330 -6.33 -0.53 5.39
N ALA A 331 -5.73 -1.18 4.38
CA ALA A 331 -4.50 -1.94 4.50
C ALA A 331 -3.56 -1.47 3.40
N ASN A 332 -2.40 -0.96 3.78
CA ASN A 332 -1.43 -0.39 2.86
C ASN A 332 -0.14 -1.22 2.91
N SER A 333 0.23 -1.84 1.81
CA SER A 333 1.49 -2.57 1.67
C SER A 333 2.70 -1.64 1.52
N VAL A 334 2.44 -0.35 1.38
CA VAL A 334 3.46 0.71 1.34
C VAL A 334 3.07 1.83 2.29
N SER A 335 3.85 2.03 3.35
CA SER A 335 3.62 3.12 4.28
C SER A 335 4.32 4.39 3.82
N ASN A 336 3.59 5.50 3.80
CA ASN A 336 4.13 6.83 3.55
C ASN A 336 4.21 7.62 4.85
N VAL A 337 5.35 8.27 5.07
CA VAL A 337 5.59 9.17 6.20
C VAL A 337 6.14 10.50 5.71
N SER A 338 5.77 11.57 6.38
CA SER A 338 6.31 12.91 6.14
C SER A 338 7.66 13.11 6.83
N GLU A 339 8.37 14.15 6.44
CA GLU A 339 9.70 14.47 6.96
C GLU A 339 9.69 14.76 8.46
N ASP A 340 8.63 15.38 8.95
CA ASP A 340 8.44 15.74 10.36
C ASP A 340 8.06 14.56 11.28
N CYS A 341 7.79 13.39 10.70
CA CYS A 341 7.32 12.20 11.44
C CYS A 341 8.27 11.80 12.59
N THR A 342 9.59 11.89 12.33
CA THR A 342 10.60 11.55 13.35
C THR A 342 10.59 12.53 14.52
N GLU A 343 10.39 13.82 14.27
CA GLU A 343 10.30 14.86 15.31
C GLU A 343 9.01 14.71 16.13
N LEU A 344 7.88 14.45 15.44
CA LEU A 344 6.57 14.29 16.07
C LEU A 344 6.49 13.08 17.01
N PHE A 345 7.12 11.98 16.61
CA PHE A 345 6.95 10.70 17.32
C PHE A 345 8.22 10.24 18.06
N GLY A 346 9.37 10.90 17.88
CA GLY A 346 10.64 10.44 18.41
C GLY A 346 11.06 9.06 17.84
N PHE A 347 10.51 8.66 16.69
CA PHE A 347 10.73 7.36 16.08
C PHE A 347 10.92 7.49 14.57
N ASP A 348 12.08 7.07 14.07
CA ASP A 348 12.38 7.06 12.64
C ASP A 348 11.91 5.74 12.01
N LEU A 349 10.73 5.78 11.40
CA LEU A 349 10.11 4.62 10.78
C LEU A 349 10.93 4.10 9.58
N MET A 350 11.47 5.00 8.74
CA MET A 350 12.25 4.58 7.58
C MET A 350 13.58 3.95 7.97
N ALA A 351 14.23 4.44 9.02
CA ALA A 351 15.40 3.78 9.59
C ALA A 351 15.06 2.40 10.19
N ALA A 352 13.88 2.24 10.80
CA ALA A 352 13.42 0.93 11.27
C ALA A 352 13.18 -0.06 10.11
N TYR A 353 12.53 0.40 9.02
CA TYR A 353 12.39 -0.36 7.78
C TYR A 353 13.75 -0.80 7.23
N ALA A 354 14.68 0.14 7.10
CA ALA A 354 16.01 -0.09 6.55
C ALA A 354 16.77 -1.18 7.31
N ARG A 355 16.78 -1.09 8.65
CA ARG A 355 17.45 -2.11 9.50
C ARG A 355 16.82 -3.49 9.34
N ALA A 356 15.49 -3.57 9.29
CA ALA A 356 14.79 -4.84 9.11
C ALA A 356 15.04 -5.44 7.71
N LEU A 357 15.01 -4.62 6.66
CA LEU A 357 15.33 -5.04 5.29
C LEU A 357 16.77 -5.52 5.15
N ALA A 358 17.74 -4.81 5.75
CA ALA A 358 19.14 -5.22 5.77
C ALA A 358 19.32 -6.57 6.47
N ALA A 359 18.69 -6.79 7.62
CA ALA A 359 18.73 -8.08 8.33
C ALA A 359 18.13 -9.22 7.49
N ARG A 360 17.01 -8.99 6.80
CA ARG A 360 16.42 -9.96 5.87
C ARG A 360 17.34 -10.29 4.71
N TYR A 361 17.94 -9.29 4.11
CA TYR A 361 18.88 -9.49 3.02
C TYR A 361 20.06 -10.37 3.44
N HIS A 362 20.64 -10.13 4.61
CA HIS A 362 21.72 -10.97 5.16
C HIS A 362 21.25 -12.42 5.40
N THR A 363 20.05 -12.60 5.95
CA THR A 363 19.47 -13.93 6.16
C THR A 363 19.32 -14.70 4.85
N LEU A 364 18.78 -14.06 3.81
CA LEU A 364 18.60 -14.64 2.48
C LEU A 364 19.95 -15.00 1.84
N ARG A 365 20.93 -14.11 1.94
CA ARG A 365 22.28 -14.33 1.42
C ARG A 365 22.97 -15.52 2.09
N ASN A 366 22.86 -15.66 3.42
CA ASN A 366 23.47 -16.75 4.18
C ASN A 366 22.79 -18.10 3.92
N ALA A 367 21.49 -18.12 3.64
CA ALA A 367 20.76 -19.34 3.29
C ALA A 367 21.11 -19.87 1.88
N THR A 368 21.76 -19.06 1.05
CA THR A 368 22.09 -19.38 -0.34
C THR A 368 23.57 -19.79 -0.52
N ASN A 369 24.41 -19.56 0.48
CA ASN A 369 25.82 -19.99 0.55
C ASN A 369 25.93 -21.30 1.29
#